data_5aed7720e2a1a1934ef86f531038cf9e
#
_entry.id   5aed7720e2a1a1934ef86f531038cf9e
#
_cell.length_a   1.000
_cell.length_b   1.000
_cell.length_c   1.000
_cell.angle_alpha   90.00
_cell.angle_beta   90.00
_cell.angle_gamma   90.00
#
_symmetry.space_group_name_H-M   'P 1'
#
loop_
_entity.id
_entity.type
_entity.pdbx_description
1 polymer ?
#
loop_
_entity_poly.entity_id
_entity_poly.type
_entity_poly.pdbx_seq_one_letter_code
_entity_poly.pdbx_strand_id
1 'polypeptide(L)' 'MEKCDWKELLEIIETLILIILSDLRQNEKLGEYLVKYKQANINDVLLYLQENHKTEALAMIYQFRGNIHDAL' A
#
# COMPACT_ATOMS: atom_id res chain seq x y z
N MET A 1 -25.90 12.74 2.59
CA MET A 1 -25.49 12.67 2.45
C MET A 1 -25.19 12.53 1.95
N GLU A 2 -24.85 12.52 1.69
CA GLU A 2 -24.58 12.46 1.24
C GLU A 2 -23.85 12.30 0.39
N LYS A 3 -23.11 12.58 0.15
CA LYS A 3 -22.20 12.45 -0.78
C LYS A 3 -21.27 11.48 -0.40
N CYS A 4 -21.29 10.28 -0.74
CA CYS A 4 -20.23 9.34 -0.56
C CYS A 4 -19.10 9.77 -1.42
N ASP A 5 -18.00 10.01 -0.81
CA ASP A 5 -16.80 10.33 -1.53
C ASP A 5 -16.17 9.02 -2.00
N TRP A 6 -16.34 8.71 -3.28
CA TRP A 6 -15.82 7.46 -3.82
C TRP A 6 -14.33 7.34 -3.64
N LYS A 7 -13.61 8.47 -3.68
CA LYS A 7 -12.17 8.43 -3.51
C LYS A 7 -11.78 7.95 -2.12
N GLU A 8 -12.52 8.39 -1.11
CA GLU A 8 -12.25 7.91 0.25
C GLU A 8 -12.50 6.43 0.37
N LEU A 9 -13.57 5.95 -0.25
CA LEU A 9 -13.86 4.52 -0.21
C LEU A 9 -12.78 3.73 -0.93
N LEU A 10 -12.35 4.22 -2.09
CA LEU A 10 -11.28 3.54 -2.82
C LEU A 10 -9.99 3.53 -2.02
N GLU A 11 -9.69 4.62 -1.35
CA GLU A 11 -8.49 4.68 -0.53
C GLU A 11 -8.52 3.59 0.53
N ILE A 12 -9.63 3.46 1.22
CA ILE A 12 -9.76 2.46 2.27
C ILE A 12 -9.64 1.05 1.69
N ILE A 13 -10.37 0.80 0.60
CA ILE A 13 -10.39 -0.52 0.00
C ILE A 13 -9.00 -0.90 -0.50
N GLU A 14 -8.35 -0.01 -1.21
CA GLU A 14 -7.04 -0.31 -1.77
C GLU A 14 -6.01 -0.48 -0.66
N THR A 15 -6.10 0.34 0.39
CA THR A 15 -5.22 0.18 1.53
C THR A 15 -5.37 -1.19 2.16
N LEU A 16 -6.61 -1.63 2.37
CA LEU A 16 -6.87 -2.92 2.97
C LEU A 16 -6.36 -4.07 2.08
N ILE A 17 -6.53 -3.94 0.78
CA ILE A 17 -6.05 -4.98 -0.13
C ILE A 17 -4.53 -5.09 -0.04
N LEU A 18 -3.84 -3.97 0.01
CA LEU A 18 -2.39 -4.01 0.13
C LEU A 18 -1.97 -4.66 1.44
N ILE A 19 -2.67 -4.36 2.52
CA ILE A 19 -2.37 -4.96 3.82
C ILE A 19 -2.60 -6.47 3.76
N ILE A 20 -3.70 -6.90 3.16
CA ILE A 20 -4.00 -8.31 3.05
C ILE A 20 -2.94 -9.03 2.22
N LEU A 21 -2.52 -8.41 1.12
CA LEU A 21 -1.49 -9.01 0.28
C LEU A 21 -0.19 -9.19 1.04
N SER A 22 0.17 -8.22 1.87
CA SER A 22 1.38 -8.35 2.67
C SER A 22 1.23 -9.45 3.70
N ASP A 23 0.03 -9.61 4.28
CA ASP A 23 -0.23 -10.67 5.23
C ASP A 23 -0.09 -12.05 4.59
N LEU A 24 -0.56 -12.17 3.35
CA LEU A 24 -0.50 -13.43 2.63
C LEU A 24 0.87 -13.67 1.99
N ARG A 25 1.80 -12.75 2.19
CA ARG A 25 3.15 -12.84 1.65
C ARG A 25 3.15 -12.88 0.13
N GLN A 26 2.17 -12.21 -0.48
CA GLN A 26 2.08 -12.10 -1.94
C GLN A 26 2.87 -10.87 -2.38
N ASN A 27 4.18 -10.92 -2.19
CA ASN A 27 5.02 -9.74 -2.43
C ASN A 27 4.98 -9.29 -3.89
N GLU A 28 4.94 -10.26 -4.81
CA GLU A 28 4.87 -9.91 -6.23
C GLU A 28 3.60 -9.13 -6.54
N LYS A 29 2.48 -9.63 -6.04
CA LYS A 29 1.21 -8.94 -6.28
C LYS A 29 1.16 -7.62 -5.53
N LEU A 30 1.76 -7.58 -4.36
CA LEU A 30 1.84 -6.33 -3.62
C LEU A 30 2.53 -5.25 -4.43
N GLY A 31 3.65 -5.60 -5.07
CA GLY A 31 4.36 -4.66 -5.91
C GLY A 31 3.53 -4.19 -7.10
N GLU A 32 2.84 -5.13 -7.76
CA GLU A 32 1.97 -4.78 -8.88
C GLU A 32 0.88 -3.83 -8.44
N TYR A 33 0.26 -4.11 -7.30
CA TYR A 33 -0.86 -3.29 -6.86
C TYR A 33 -0.40 -1.95 -6.31
N LEU A 34 0.83 -1.86 -5.83
CA LEU A 34 1.37 -0.56 -5.43
C LEU A 34 1.40 0.40 -6.61
N VAL A 35 1.76 -0.11 -7.78
CA VAL A 35 1.74 0.71 -8.98
C VAL A 35 0.32 1.00 -9.42
N LYS A 36 -0.53 0.01 -9.32
CA LYS A 36 -1.90 0.10 -9.83
C LYS A 36 -2.78 0.96 -8.95
N TYR A 37 -2.63 0.83 -7.64
CA TYR A 37 -3.50 1.50 -6.68
C TYR A 37 -2.91 2.84 -6.28
N LYS A 38 -3.40 3.89 -6.91
CA LYS A 38 -2.89 5.23 -6.65
C LYS A 38 -3.64 5.92 -5.52
N GLN A 39 -4.80 5.39 -5.15
CA GLN A 39 -5.59 5.98 -4.09
C GLN A 39 -5.27 5.40 -2.71
N ALA A 40 -4.52 4.31 -2.68
CA ALA A 40 -4.21 3.66 -1.40
C ALA A 40 -3.36 4.58 -0.53
N ASN A 41 -3.65 4.53 0.76
CA ASN A 41 -2.89 5.31 1.73
C ASN A 41 -1.66 4.50 2.16
N ILE A 42 -0.55 4.77 1.50
CA ILE A 42 0.67 4.01 1.74
C ILE A 42 1.16 4.21 3.18
N ASN A 43 0.94 5.40 3.74
CA ASN A 43 1.36 5.64 5.13
C ASN A 43 0.67 4.66 6.08
N ASP A 44 -0.62 4.42 5.89
CA ASP A 44 -1.34 3.47 6.72
C ASP A 44 -0.79 2.06 6.54
N VAL A 45 -0.50 1.69 5.29
CA VAL A 45 0.07 0.38 5.02
C VAL A 45 1.42 0.23 5.72
N LEU A 46 2.27 1.24 5.61
CA LEU A 46 3.57 1.20 6.25
C LEU A 46 3.45 1.06 7.75
N LEU A 47 2.54 1.82 8.35
CA LEU A 47 2.34 1.75 9.78
C LEU A 47 1.91 0.35 10.21
N TYR A 48 0.97 -0.23 9.49
CA TYR A 48 0.52 -1.57 9.80
C TYR A 48 1.66 -2.58 9.70
N LEU A 49 2.47 -2.46 8.65
CA LEU A 49 3.57 -3.39 8.45
C LEU A 49 4.62 -3.24 9.53
N GLN A 50 4.87 -2.02 9.96
CA GLN A 50 5.83 -1.80 11.04
C GLN A 50 5.34 -2.43 12.34
N GLU A 51 4.07 -2.24 12.66
CA GLU A 51 3.52 -2.76 13.90
C GLU A 51 3.51 -4.29 13.90
N ASN A 52 3.40 -4.89 12.74
CA ASN A 52 3.34 -6.34 12.62
C ASN A 52 4.67 -6.95 12.19
N HIS A 53 5.73 -6.16 12.17
CA HIS A 53 7.09 -6.63 11.89
C HIS A 53 7.17 -7.30 10.52
N LYS A 54 6.46 -6.76 9.54
CA LYS A 54 6.50 -7.28 8.17
C LYS A 54 7.66 -6.63 7.42
N THR A 55 8.88 -6.98 7.77
CA THR A 55 10.05 -6.29 7.24
C THR A 55 10.22 -6.47 5.74
N GLU A 56 9.88 -7.65 5.22
CA GLU A 56 10.02 -7.89 3.78
C GLU A 56 9.12 -6.95 2.98
N ALA A 57 7.87 -6.85 3.39
CA ALA A 57 6.94 -5.97 2.69
C ALA A 57 7.35 -4.51 2.84
N LEU A 58 7.82 -4.14 4.03
CA LEU A 58 8.30 -2.79 4.25
C LEU A 58 9.46 -2.46 3.32
N ALA A 59 10.42 -3.38 3.23
CA ALA A 59 11.58 -3.15 2.38
C ALA A 59 11.17 -2.97 0.93
N MET A 60 10.21 -3.78 0.48
CA MET A 60 9.72 -3.69 -0.89
C MET A 60 9.07 -2.35 -1.15
N ILE A 61 8.24 -1.89 -0.23
CA ILE A 61 7.56 -0.61 -0.41
C ILE A 61 8.57 0.53 -0.39
N TYR A 62 9.56 0.47 0.51
CA TYR A 62 10.58 1.50 0.55
C TYR A 62 11.40 1.53 -0.73
N GLN A 63 11.74 0.37 -1.27
CA GLN A 63 12.45 0.31 -2.55
C GLN A 63 11.62 0.95 -3.65
N PHE A 64 10.35 0.62 -3.67
CA PHE A 64 9.46 1.14 -4.70
C PHE A 64 9.39 2.66 -4.62
N ARG A 65 9.20 3.18 -3.42
CA ARG A 65 9.12 4.63 -3.23
C ARG A 65 10.46 5.31 -3.48
N GLY A 66 11.54 4.62 -3.10
CA GLY A 66 12.86 5.14 -3.35
C GLY A 66 13.14 5.30 -4.83
N ASN A 67 12.72 4.32 -5.63
CA ASN A 67 12.88 4.42 -7.06
C ASN A 67 12.15 5.61 -7.63
N ILE A 68 10.93 5.83 -7.16
CA ILE A 68 10.15 6.98 -7.60
C ILE A 68 10.84 8.26 -7.17
N HIS A 69 11.35 8.27 -5.96
CA HIS A 69 12.04 9.45 -5.44
C HIS A 69 13.30 9.74 -6.26
N ASP A 70 14.03 8.70 -6.60
CA ASP A 70 15.24 8.87 -7.39
C ASP A 70 14.95 9.48 -8.74
N ALA A 71 13.77 9.20 -9.27
CA ALA A 71 13.40 9.75 -10.57
C ALA A 71 13.23 11.27 -10.52
N LEU A 72 13.09 11.80 -9.35
CA LEU A 72 12.96 13.24 -9.22
C LEU A 72 14.32 13.89 -9.29
#